data_aaed9d7eff3ef9bd3edfa6ae73eedbe4
#
_entry.id   aaed9d7eff3ef9bd3edfa6ae73eedbe4
#
_cell.length_a   1.000
_cell.length_b   1.000
_cell.length_c   1.000
_cell.angle_alpha   90.00
_cell.angle_beta   90.00
_cell.angle_gamma   90.00
#
_symmetry.space_group_name_H-M   'P 1'
#
loop_
_entity.id
_entity.type
_entity.pdbx_description
1 polymer ?
#
loop_
_entity_poly.entity_id
_entity_poly.type
_entity_poly.pdbx_seq_one_letter_code
_entity_poly.pdbx_strand_id
1 'polypeptide(L)'
;TAQSLMNKGEILDLTAYLMLRSSESQSLQQIADKIIEVGGSATASPSSNGLNIQISAKKEKFAEFFQYVVDVLKKPAFEQSQFDLIKGQTLSSLDRPYTEPDTVSSLTMARTIEVYQPGDIRFHFEPELATRQFKAATREQVVALYQQFFKTHHAHIAVTGEFQPKSIQKILKNSFADWKAAQPYERLKSEYRSYPAQKIHTLSEQREFGSY
;
A
#
# COMPACT_ATOMS: atom_id res chain seq x y z
N THR A 1 15.64 6.41 2.90
CA THR A 1 15.96 6.27 4.34
C THR A 1 14.68 6.39 5.17
N ALA A 2 14.67 5.86 6.42
CA ALA A 2 13.55 6.04 7.34
C ALA A 2 13.24 7.53 7.56
N GLN A 3 14.27 8.35 7.66
CA GLN A 3 14.14 9.80 7.82
C GLN A 3 13.39 10.47 6.66
N SER A 4 13.60 10.02 5.42
CA SER A 4 12.90 10.59 4.25
C SER A 4 11.43 10.21 4.17
N LEU A 5 11.00 9.22 4.96
CA LEU A 5 9.63 8.72 5.03
C LEU A 5 8.92 9.11 6.33
N MET A 6 9.55 9.89 7.21
CA MET A 6 8.91 10.36 8.44
C MET A 6 7.63 11.14 8.12
N ASN A 7 6.55 10.83 8.84
CA ASN A 7 5.19 11.36 8.68
C ASN A 7 4.60 11.17 7.28
N LYS A 8 4.98 10.09 6.58
CA LYS A 8 4.50 9.79 5.23
C LYS A 8 3.78 8.44 5.12
N GLY A 9 3.50 7.76 6.22
CA GLY A 9 2.81 6.46 6.21
C GLY A 9 1.46 6.56 5.51
N GLU A 10 0.62 7.47 5.92
CA GLU A 10 -0.72 7.68 5.37
C GLU A 10 -0.69 8.21 3.93
N ILE A 11 0.34 8.98 3.58
CA ILE A 11 0.55 9.42 2.18
C ILE A 11 0.95 8.22 1.31
N LEU A 12 1.76 7.31 1.85
CA LEU A 12 2.14 6.06 1.16
C LEU A 12 0.91 5.19 0.90
N ASP A 13 0.04 5.04 1.91
CA ASP A 13 -1.21 4.28 1.80
C ASP A 13 -2.14 4.88 0.73
N LEU A 14 -2.38 6.19 0.79
CA LEU A 14 -3.17 6.89 -0.22
C LEU A 14 -2.55 6.76 -1.62
N THR A 15 -1.22 6.86 -1.74
CA THR A 15 -0.53 6.67 -3.02
C THR A 15 -0.81 5.28 -3.58
N ALA A 16 -0.67 4.23 -2.75
CA ALA A 16 -0.94 2.86 -3.14
C ALA A 16 -2.39 2.66 -3.65
N TYR A 17 -3.37 3.14 -2.89
CA TYR A 17 -4.78 3.00 -3.25
C TYR A 17 -5.18 3.79 -4.50
N LEU A 18 -4.46 4.85 -4.83
CA LEU A 18 -4.77 5.72 -5.97
C LEU A 18 -4.08 5.32 -7.27
N MET A 19 -2.97 4.57 -7.23
CA MET A 19 -2.13 4.28 -8.41
C MET A 19 -2.86 3.58 -9.55
N LEU A 20 -3.90 2.78 -9.27
CA LEU A 20 -4.68 2.06 -10.27
C LEU A 20 -6.10 2.62 -10.46
N ARG A 21 -6.36 3.85 -9.98
CA ARG A 21 -7.68 4.47 -10.13
C ARG A 21 -7.85 5.22 -11.46
N SER A 22 -6.78 5.83 -11.92
CA SER A 22 -6.73 6.52 -13.23
C SER A 22 -5.29 6.77 -13.65
N SER A 23 -5.08 6.98 -14.93
CA SER A 23 -3.81 7.43 -15.49
C SER A 23 -4.01 8.62 -16.41
N GLU A 24 -2.92 9.21 -16.93
CA GLU A 24 -2.99 10.30 -17.90
C GLU A 24 -3.82 9.94 -19.15
N SER A 25 -3.95 8.65 -19.47
CA SER A 25 -4.61 8.16 -20.68
C SER A 25 -5.84 7.28 -20.43
N GLN A 26 -6.09 6.87 -19.17
CA GLN A 26 -7.14 5.91 -18.83
C GLN A 26 -7.92 6.39 -17.61
N SER A 27 -9.24 6.50 -17.76
CA SER A 27 -10.13 6.75 -16.62
C SER A 27 -10.33 5.51 -15.77
N LEU A 28 -10.89 5.68 -14.57
CA LEU A 28 -11.28 4.58 -13.69
C LEU A 28 -12.17 3.56 -14.41
N GLN A 29 -13.15 4.03 -15.18
CA GLN A 29 -14.06 3.15 -15.93
C GLN A 29 -13.32 2.35 -17.00
N GLN A 30 -12.43 2.96 -17.76
CA GLN A 30 -11.65 2.27 -18.78
C GLN A 30 -10.73 1.19 -18.19
N ILE A 31 -10.15 1.46 -17.01
CA ILE A 31 -9.34 0.47 -16.29
C ILE A 31 -10.24 -0.70 -15.82
N ALA A 32 -11.40 -0.42 -15.27
CA ALA A 32 -12.36 -1.44 -14.84
C ALA A 32 -12.86 -2.28 -16.04
N ASP A 33 -13.19 -1.67 -17.15
CA ASP A 33 -13.64 -2.35 -18.37
C ASP A 33 -12.54 -3.27 -18.91
N LYS A 34 -11.28 -2.82 -18.90
CA LYS A 34 -10.14 -3.65 -19.32
C LYS A 34 -9.93 -4.86 -18.40
N ILE A 35 -10.07 -4.70 -17.10
CA ILE A 35 -10.02 -5.80 -16.12
C ILE A 35 -11.10 -6.84 -16.42
N ILE A 36 -12.33 -6.39 -16.70
CA ILE A 36 -13.46 -7.28 -17.06
C ILE A 36 -13.18 -7.98 -18.39
N GLU A 37 -12.74 -7.26 -19.41
CA GLU A 37 -12.42 -7.81 -20.75
C GLU A 37 -11.42 -8.96 -20.67
N VAL A 38 -10.40 -8.83 -19.87
CA VAL A 38 -9.35 -9.87 -19.73
C VAL A 38 -9.73 -10.97 -18.73
N GLY A 39 -10.82 -10.82 -17.99
CA GLY A 39 -11.23 -11.73 -16.93
C GLY A 39 -10.16 -11.85 -15.85
N GLY A 40 -9.55 -10.72 -15.48
CA GLY A 40 -8.43 -10.65 -14.57
C GLY A 40 -8.66 -9.76 -13.36
N SER A 41 -7.59 -9.41 -12.69
CA SER A 41 -7.58 -8.42 -11.60
C SER A 41 -6.25 -7.67 -11.56
N ALA A 42 -6.29 -6.44 -11.09
CA ALA A 42 -5.12 -5.64 -10.75
C ALA A 42 -5.39 -4.87 -9.47
N THR A 43 -4.52 -5.02 -8.48
CA THR A 43 -4.62 -4.32 -7.20
C THR A 43 -3.27 -3.76 -6.80
N ALA A 44 -3.30 -2.61 -6.14
CA ALA A 44 -2.15 -2.00 -5.50
C ALA A 44 -2.49 -1.74 -4.02
N SER A 45 -1.61 -2.14 -3.13
CA SER A 45 -1.80 -1.99 -1.69
C SER A 45 -0.47 -1.64 -1.00
N PRO A 46 -0.52 -0.88 0.10
CA PRO A 46 0.68 -0.63 0.89
C PRO A 46 1.19 -1.93 1.52
N SER A 47 2.48 -1.97 1.77
CA SER A 47 3.15 -3.04 2.51
C SER A 47 4.21 -2.46 3.43
N SER A 48 4.66 -3.25 4.41
CA SER A 48 5.71 -2.85 5.36
C SER A 48 7.04 -2.42 4.70
N ASN A 49 7.26 -2.81 3.45
CA ASN A 49 8.49 -2.51 2.71
C ASN A 49 8.25 -1.66 1.45
N GLY A 50 7.07 -1.08 1.29
CA GLY A 50 6.72 -0.26 0.14
C GLY A 50 5.34 -0.56 -0.44
N LEU A 51 5.28 -1.05 -1.66
CA LEU A 51 4.05 -1.29 -2.41
C LEU A 51 3.97 -2.74 -2.85
N ASN A 52 2.81 -3.35 -2.68
CA ASN A 52 2.49 -4.64 -3.26
C ASN A 52 1.52 -4.46 -4.43
N ILE A 53 1.86 -5.00 -5.59
CA ILE A 53 1.02 -4.99 -6.78
C ILE A 53 0.73 -6.44 -7.17
N GLN A 54 -0.53 -6.77 -7.28
CA GLN A 54 -0.98 -8.08 -7.72
C GLN A 54 -1.70 -7.94 -9.05
N ILE A 55 -1.30 -8.75 -10.04
CA ILE A 55 -1.89 -8.78 -11.37
C ILE A 55 -2.23 -10.22 -11.70
N SER A 56 -3.47 -10.47 -12.09
CA SER A 56 -3.94 -11.78 -12.52
C SER A 56 -4.72 -11.64 -13.82
N ALA A 57 -4.51 -12.55 -14.74
CA ALA A 57 -5.28 -12.65 -15.97
C ALA A 57 -5.20 -14.08 -16.55
N LYS A 58 -6.07 -14.38 -17.50
CA LYS A 58 -5.96 -15.61 -18.28
C LYS A 58 -4.63 -15.61 -19.04
N LYS A 59 -4.03 -16.82 -19.20
CA LYS A 59 -2.71 -17.02 -19.83
C LYS A 59 -2.56 -16.25 -21.15
N GLU A 60 -3.57 -16.35 -22.02
CA GLU A 60 -3.56 -15.74 -23.36
C GLU A 60 -3.60 -14.20 -23.33
N LYS A 61 -4.12 -13.63 -22.25
CA LYS A 61 -4.28 -12.18 -22.04
C LYS A 61 -3.23 -11.56 -21.11
N PHE A 62 -2.47 -12.40 -20.41
CA PHE A 62 -1.57 -11.92 -19.35
C PHE A 62 -0.53 -10.91 -19.86
N ALA A 63 0.12 -11.19 -20.98
CA ALA A 63 1.17 -10.32 -21.50
C ALA A 63 0.66 -8.91 -21.84
N GLU A 64 -0.46 -8.82 -22.53
CA GLU A 64 -1.11 -7.56 -22.89
C GLU A 64 -1.59 -6.82 -21.66
N PHE A 65 -2.26 -7.52 -20.76
CA PHE A 65 -2.81 -6.93 -19.53
C PHE A 65 -1.71 -6.46 -18.57
N PHE A 66 -0.65 -7.25 -18.43
CA PHE A 66 0.51 -6.85 -17.62
C PHE A 66 1.10 -5.54 -18.13
N GLN A 67 1.35 -5.41 -19.45
CA GLN A 67 1.86 -4.18 -20.03
C GLN A 67 0.91 -3.01 -19.79
N TYR A 68 -0.40 -3.21 -20.00
CA TYR A 68 -1.42 -2.21 -19.72
C TYR A 68 -1.38 -1.71 -18.28
N VAL A 69 -1.33 -2.61 -17.30
CA VAL A 69 -1.24 -2.24 -15.88
C VAL A 69 0.05 -1.48 -15.58
N VAL A 70 1.18 -1.90 -16.14
CA VAL A 70 2.46 -1.18 -15.96
C VAL A 70 2.39 0.24 -16.54
N ASP A 71 1.73 0.42 -17.69
CA ASP A 71 1.58 1.75 -18.29
C ASP A 71 0.69 2.67 -17.43
N VAL A 72 -0.36 2.13 -16.81
CA VAL A 72 -1.17 2.84 -15.81
C VAL A 72 -0.32 3.23 -14.60
N LEU A 73 0.45 2.28 -14.06
CA LEU A 73 1.29 2.49 -12.88
C LEU A 73 2.42 3.50 -13.11
N LYS A 74 2.90 3.65 -14.33
CA LYS A 74 3.95 4.63 -14.68
C LYS A 74 3.45 6.07 -14.73
N LYS A 75 2.16 6.26 -14.99
CA LYS A 75 1.57 7.58 -15.23
C LYS A 75 0.21 7.74 -14.55
N PRO A 76 0.12 7.50 -13.23
CA PRO A 76 -1.14 7.68 -12.51
C PRO A 76 -1.54 9.16 -12.52
N ALA A 77 -2.83 9.44 -12.73
CA ALA A 77 -3.33 10.82 -12.79
C ALA A 77 -3.53 11.43 -11.39
N PHE A 78 -3.75 10.61 -10.37
CA PHE A 78 -4.07 11.07 -9.02
C PHE A 78 -5.17 12.15 -9.02
N GLU A 79 -6.29 11.89 -9.69
CA GLU A 79 -7.39 12.84 -9.81
C GLU A 79 -7.90 13.28 -8.44
N GLN A 80 -8.20 14.60 -8.30
CA GLN A 80 -8.67 15.17 -7.04
C GLN A 80 -9.92 14.46 -6.52
N SER A 81 -10.88 14.16 -7.39
CA SER A 81 -12.11 13.44 -7.04
C SER A 81 -11.84 12.05 -6.45
N GLN A 82 -10.88 11.33 -7.02
CA GLN A 82 -10.49 10.01 -6.51
C GLN A 82 -9.73 10.11 -5.18
N PHE A 83 -8.88 11.12 -5.04
CA PHE A 83 -8.20 11.40 -3.78
C PHE A 83 -9.19 11.70 -2.66
N ASP A 84 -10.17 12.59 -2.90
CA ASP A 84 -11.17 12.97 -1.90
C ASP A 84 -12.04 11.77 -1.52
N LEU A 85 -12.43 10.96 -2.51
CA LEU A 85 -13.21 9.73 -2.29
C LEU A 85 -12.45 8.73 -1.39
N ILE A 86 -11.24 8.38 -1.75
CA ILE A 86 -10.44 7.39 -1.01
C ILE A 86 -10.11 7.90 0.40
N LYS A 87 -9.70 9.17 0.51
CA LYS A 87 -9.45 9.81 1.80
C LYS A 87 -10.71 9.78 2.69
N GLY A 88 -11.87 10.11 2.14
CA GLY A 88 -13.15 10.07 2.85
C GLY A 88 -13.52 8.66 3.32
N GLN A 89 -13.38 7.65 2.45
CA GLN A 89 -13.61 6.25 2.80
C GLN A 89 -12.68 5.76 3.91
N THR A 90 -11.39 6.11 3.82
CA THR A 90 -10.39 5.76 4.85
C THR A 90 -10.75 6.40 6.19
N LEU A 91 -11.06 7.70 6.21
CA LEU A 91 -11.46 8.39 7.44
C LEU A 91 -12.73 7.79 8.04
N SER A 92 -13.72 7.44 7.22
CA SER A 92 -14.96 6.78 7.70
C SER A 92 -14.70 5.40 8.30
N SER A 93 -13.69 4.67 7.79
CA SER A 93 -13.31 3.38 8.38
C SER A 93 -12.58 3.54 9.71
N LEU A 94 -11.82 4.62 9.89
CA LEU A 94 -11.11 4.95 11.13
C LEU A 94 -12.03 5.52 12.24
N ASP A 95 -13.19 6.03 11.87
CA ASP A 95 -14.16 6.58 12.83
C ASP A 95 -14.96 5.49 13.59
N ARG A 96 -14.71 4.21 13.28
CA ARG A 96 -15.34 3.10 14.01
C ARG A 96 -14.70 2.94 15.38
N PRO A 97 -15.48 2.72 16.43
CA PRO A 97 -14.92 2.48 17.75
C PRO A 97 -14.10 1.18 17.75
N TYR A 98 -12.89 1.26 18.28
CA TYR A 98 -12.01 0.11 18.46
C TYR A 98 -12.31 -0.58 19.80
N THR A 99 -13.53 -1.11 19.94
CA THR A 99 -14.04 -1.67 21.18
C THR A 99 -14.05 -3.20 21.20
N GLU A 100 -13.85 -3.82 20.05
CA GLU A 100 -13.76 -5.28 19.93
C GLU A 100 -12.57 -5.82 20.76
N PRO A 101 -12.76 -6.88 21.57
CA PRO A 101 -11.71 -7.42 22.44
C PRO A 101 -10.39 -7.72 21.73
N ASP A 102 -10.46 -8.36 20.56
CA ASP A 102 -9.27 -8.71 19.75
C ASP A 102 -8.53 -7.46 19.27
N THR A 103 -9.27 -6.42 18.88
CA THR A 103 -8.69 -5.15 18.45
C THR A 103 -8.02 -4.43 19.60
N VAL A 104 -8.69 -4.37 20.77
CA VAL A 104 -8.13 -3.76 22.00
C VAL A 104 -6.86 -4.48 22.42
N SER A 105 -6.87 -5.81 22.43
CA SER A 105 -5.71 -6.64 22.77
C SER A 105 -4.55 -6.40 21.80
N SER A 106 -4.82 -6.40 20.50
CA SER A 106 -3.81 -6.21 19.45
C SER A 106 -3.17 -4.82 19.52
N LEU A 107 -3.97 -3.76 19.70
CA LEU A 107 -3.46 -2.40 19.88
C LEU A 107 -2.65 -2.24 21.16
N THR A 108 -3.09 -2.85 22.26
CA THR A 108 -2.36 -2.84 23.54
C THR A 108 -1.01 -3.55 23.41
N MET A 109 -1.01 -4.72 22.76
CA MET A 109 0.23 -5.45 22.48
C MET A 109 1.17 -4.62 21.60
N ALA A 110 0.68 -4.06 20.52
CA ALA A 110 1.45 -3.22 19.61
C ALA A 110 2.10 -2.03 20.33
N ARG A 111 1.35 -1.32 21.16
CA ARG A 111 1.84 -0.20 21.98
C ARG A 111 2.91 -0.64 22.99
N THR A 112 2.76 -1.84 23.57
CA THR A 112 3.69 -2.36 24.58
C THR A 112 5.06 -2.70 23.99
N ILE A 113 5.08 -3.21 22.76
CA ILE A 113 6.32 -3.61 22.08
C ILE A 113 6.84 -2.54 21.11
N GLU A 114 6.24 -1.35 21.08
CA GLU A 114 6.63 -0.29 20.18
C GLU A 114 8.07 0.17 20.43
N VAL A 115 8.84 0.28 19.36
CA VAL A 115 10.24 0.72 19.39
C VAL A 115 10.50 1.96 18.55
N TYR A 116 9.54 2.31 17.70
CA TYR A 116 9.65 3.44 16.79
C TYR A 116 8.92 4.65 17.34
N GLN A 117 9.30 5.83 16.87
CA GLN A 117 8.63 7.07 17.26
C GLN A 117 7.42 7.32 16.36
N PRO A 118 6.39 7.99 16.87
CA PRO A 118 5.27 8.45 16.04
C PRO A 118 5.76 9.21 14.80
N GLY A 119 5.23 8.82 13.64
CA GLY A 119 5.66 9.35 12.35
C GLY A 119 6.69 8.51 11.61
N ASP A 120 7.39 7.56 12.26
CA ASP A 120 8.15 6.53 11.54
C ASP A 120 7.16 5.59 10.83
N ILE A 121 7.42 5.26 9.56
CA ILE A 121 6.51 4.36 8.80
C ILE A 121 6.46 2.93 9.35
N ARG A 122 7.34 2.56 10.27
CA ARG A 122 7.36 1.28 10.99
C ARG A 122 6.62 1.34 12.32
N PHE A 123 6.19 2.55 12.73
CA PHE A 123 5.40 2.74 13.94
C PHE A 123 4.10 1.95 13.82
N HIS A 124 3.70 1.27 14.89
CA HIS A 124 2.46 0.53 14.91
C HIS A 124 1.26 1.46 14.72
N PHE A 125 0.25 0.94 14.05
CA PHE A 125 -0.97 1.68 13.78
C PHE A 125 -1.62 2.20 15.06
N GLU A 126 -1.92 3.49 15.08
CA GLU A 126 -2.65 4.15 16.14
C GLU A 126 -3.79 4.99 15.55
N PRO A 127 -5.07 4.63 15.83
CA PRO A 127 -6.23 5.20 15.14
C PRO A 127 -6.31 6.72 15.16
N GLU A 128 -6.07 7.33 16.34
CA GLU A 128 -6.16 8.78 16.50
C GLU A 128 -5.04 9.52 15.77
N LEU A 129 -3.83 8.96 15.77
CA LEU A 129 -2.70 9.50 15.02
C LEU A 129 -2.97 9.39 13.53
N ALA A 130 -3.35 8.20 13.06
CA ALA A 130 -3.69 7.96 11.66
C ALA A 130 -4.81 8.89 11.17
N THR A 131 -5.89 9.06 11.96
CA THR A 131 -6.98 9.98 11.64
C THR A 131 -6.48 11.41 11.45
N ARG A 132 -5.61 11.91 12.34
CA ARG A 132 -5.02 13.26 12.19
C ARG A 132 -4.18 13.38 10.93
N GLN A 133 -3.35 12.37 10.66
CA GLN A 133 -2.44 12.37 9.51
C GLN A 133 -3.22 12.25 8.19
N PHE A 134 -4.22 11.37 8.10
CA PHE A 134 -5.10 11.30 6.93
C PHE A 134 -5.87 12.60 6.71
N LYS A 135 -6.39 13.25 7.77
CA LYS A 135 -7.04 14.58 7.64
C LYS A 135 -6.11 15.64 7.07
N ALA A 136 -4.84 15.63 7.48
CA ALA A 136 -3.83 16.58 7.01
C ALA A 136 -3.26 16.25 5.61
N ALA A 137 -3.45 15.01 5.12
CA ALA A 137 -2.91 14.57 3.83
C ALA A 137 -3.49 15.37 2.66
N THR A 138 -2.64 15.73 1.69
CA THR A 138 -3.02 16.41 0.46
C THR A 138 -2.66 15.60 -0.78
N ARG A 139 -3.34 15.86 -1.89
CA ARG A 139 -3.07 15.24 -3.19
C ARG A 139 -1.64 15.55 -3.67
N GLU A 140 -1.17 16.76 -3.46
CA GLU A 140 0.17 17.21 -3.85
C GLU A 140 1.27 16.39 -3.13
N GLN A 141 1.03 16.02 -1.87
CA GLN A 141 1.93 15.14 -1.14
C GLN A 141 1.97 13.72 -1.74
N VAL A 142 0.82 13.19 -2.19
CA VAL A 142 0.74 11.89 -2.89
C VAL A 142 1.54 11.95 -4.20
N VAL A 143 1.33 12.99 -5.01
CA VAL A 143 2.07 13.18 -6.27
C VAL A 143 3.58 13.29 -6.01
N ALA A 144 3.99 14.10 -5.03
CA ALA A 144 5.39 14.28 -4.69
C ALA A 144 6.04 12.97 -4.20
N LEU A 145 5.34 12.19 -3.36
CA LEU A 145 5.80 10.90 -2.88
C LEU A 145 5.99 9.91 -4.04
N TYR A 146 5.00 9.82 -4.93
CA TYR A 146 5.07 8.98 -6.10
C TYR A 146 6.29 9.35 -6.98
N GLN A 147 6.45 10.61 -7.31
CA GLN A 147 7.57 11.08 -8.14
C GLN A 147 8.94 10.79 -7.51
N GLN A 148 9.02 10.87 -6.18
CA GLN A 148 10.26 10.66 -5.44
C GLN A 148 10.63 9.17 -5.31
N PHE A 149 9.68 8.29 -5.05
CA PHE A 149 9.95 6.92 -4.62
C PHE A 149 9.45 5.82 -5.54
N PHE A 150 8.36 6.05 -6.30
CA PHE A 150 7.74 4.99 -7.09
C PHE A 150 8.35 4.88 -8.49
N LYS A 151 9.59 4.38 -8.52
CA LYS A 151 10.27 3.96 -9.75
C LYS A 151 11.04 2.68 -9.46
N THR A 152 11.29 1.87 -10.48
CA THR A 152 11.95 0.58 -10.29
C THR A 152 13.45 0.72 -10.05
N HIS A 153 13.85 0.85 -8.79
CA HIS A 153 15.23 0.65 -8.38
C HIS A 153 15.43 -0.70 -7.70
N HIS A 154 14.39 -1.18 -7.04
CA HIS A 154 14.37 -2.48 -6.40
C HIS A 154 12.94 -3.04 -6.42
N ALA A 155 12.70 -4.02 -7.25
CA ALA A 155 11.44 -4.72 -7.33
C ALA A 155 11.67 -6.23 -7.27
N HIS A 156 10.86 -6.92 -6.48
CA HIS A 156 10.77 -8.38 -6.50
C HIS A 156 9.50 -8.77 -7.24
N ILE A 157 9.66 -9.58 -8.28
CA ILE A 157 8.52 -10.04 -9.08
C ILE A 157 8.48 -11.56 -9.00
N ALA A 158 7.35 -12.07 -8.54
CA ALA A 158 7.03 -13.50 -8.54
C ALA A 158 5.89 -13.74 -9.55
N VAL A 159 6.06 -14.75 -10.39
CA VAL A 159 5.03 -15.15 -11.36
C VAL A 159 4.68 -16.61 -11.12
N THR A 160 3.40 -16.90 -11.00
CA THR A 160 2.86 -18.26 -10.79
C THR A 160 1.82 -18.58 -11.84
N GLY A 161 1.74 -19.84 -12.25
CA GLY A 161 0.79 -20.31 -13.25
C GLY A 161 1.47 -20.98 -14.46
N GLU A 162 0.73 -21.11 -15.53
CA GLU A 162 1.25 -21.68 -16.78
C GLU A 162 1.79 -20.58 -17.69
N PHE A 163 3.11 -20.49 -17.82
CA PHE A 163 3.78 -19.48 -18.65
C PHE A 163 5.10 -19.97 -19.23
N GLN A 164 5.61 -19.23 -20.23
CA GLN A 164 6.93 -19.44 -20.80
C GLN A 164 7.95 -18.49 -20.14
N PRO A 165 8.93 -18.96 -19.37
CA PRO A 165 9.85 -18.10 -18.61
C PRO A 165 10.56 -17.03 -19.44
N LYS A 166 11.03 -17.37 -20.64
CA LYS A 166 11.69 -16.42 -21.55
C LYS A 166 10.77 -15.29 -22.00
N SER A 167 9.48 -15.61 -22.24
CA SER A 167 8.50 -14.59 -22.63
C SER A 167 8.23 -13.60 -21.49
N ILE A 168 8.08 -14.11 -20.27
CA ILE A 168 7.90 -13.26 -19.08
C ILE A 168 9.13 -12.37 -18.86
N GLN A 169 10.34 -12.93 -18.92
CA GLN A 169 11.58 -12.14 -18.79
C GLN A 169 11.65 -11.00 -19.82
N LYS A 170 11.25 -11.27 -21.07
CA LYS A 170 11.22 -10.24 -22.13
C LYS A 170 10.23 -9.14 -21.81
N ILE A 171 9.01 -9.49 -21.37
CA ILE A 171 7.97 -8.54 -20.98
C ILE A 171 8.48 -7.66 -19.84
N LEU A 172 9.00 -8.26 -18.76
CA LEU A 172 9.52 -7.52 -17.61
C LEU A 172 10.64 -6.56 -18.00
N LYS A 173 11.60 -7.01 -18.78
CA LYS A 173 12.69 -6.14 -19.26
C LYS A 173 12.16 -4.94 -20.05
N ASN A 174 11.24 -5.16 -20.97
CA ASN A 174 10.67 -4.09 -21.80
C ASN A 174 9.82 -3.12 -20.96
N SER A 175 9.01 -3.66 -20.06
CA SER A 175 8.08 -2.87 -19.24
C SER A 175 8.79 -1.95 -18.25
N PHE A 176 9.97 -2.33 -17.76
CA PHE A 176 10.68 -1.58 -16.71
C PHE A 176 11.97 -0.92 -17.15
N ALA A 177 12.37 -1.04 -18.43
CA ALA A 177 13.66 -0.55 -18.94
C ALA A 177 13.89 0.95 -18.70
N ASP A 178 12.85 1.74 -18.84
CA ASP A 178 12.83 3.21 -18.77
C ASP A 178 12.34 3.75 -17.40
N TRP A 179 11.85 2.88 -16.51
CA TRP A 179 11.27 3.29 -15.23
C TRP A 179 12.29 3.16 -14.09
N LYS A 180 13.29 4.02 -14.08
CA LYS A 180 14.41 3.97 -13.13
C LYS A 180 14.26 5.04 -12.05
N ALA A 181 14.47 4.67 -10.79
CA ALA A 181 14.51 5.61 -9.68
C ALA A 181 15.81 6.42 -9.69
N ALA A 182 15.73 7.68 -9.27
CA ALA A 182 16.90 8.56 -9.16
C ALA A 182 17.78 8.23 -7.94
N GLN A 183 17.18 7.62 -6.90
CA GLN A 183 17.89 7.30 -5.65
C GLN A 183 17.96 5.79 -5.44
N PRO A 184 19.04 5.27 -4.86
CA PRO A 184 19.16 3.85 -4.54
C PRO A 184 18.13 3.43 -3.50
N TYR A 185 17.66 2.20 -3.64
CA TYR A 185 16.79 1.58 -2.62
C TYR A 185 17.59 1.28 -1.36
N GLU A 186 17.02 1.61 -0.23
CA GLU A 186 17.52 1.23 1.09
C GLU A 186 16.40 0.49 1.85
N ARG A 187 16.67 -0.76 2.20
CA ARG A 187 15.73 -1.54 3.01
C ARG A 187 15.67 -1.01 4.43
N LEU A 188 14.49 -0.68 4.89
CA LEU A 188 14.28 -0.34 6.29
C LEU A 188 14.45 -1.59 7.15
N LYS A 189 15.38 -1.54 8.08
CA LYS A 189 15.62 -2.64 9.03
C LYS A 189 14.60 -2.55 10.16
N SER A 190 14.03 -3.70 10.54
CA SER A 190 13.26 -3.80 11.77
C SER A 190 14.20 -3.90 12.95
N GLU A 191 13.93 -3.13 13.99
CA GLU A 191 14.64 -3.25 15.26
C GLU A 191 14.03 -4.40 16.07
N TYR A 192 14.88 -5.22 16.66
CA TYR A 192 14.47 -6.24 17.63
C TYR A 192 14.82 -5.78 19.04
N ARG A 193 13.86 -5.87 19.92
CA ARG A 193 14.10 -5.70 21.37
C ARG A 193 13.58 -6.91 22.10
N SER A 194 14.30 -7.32 23.14
CA SER A 194 13.84 -8.34 24.07
C SER A 194 12.97 -7.67 25.13
N TYR A 195 11.81 -8.23 25.39
CA TYR A 195 10.88 -7.75 26.41
C TYR A 195 10.78 -8.80 27.52
N PRO A 196 10.70 -8.38 28.79
CA PRO A 196 10.40 -9.31 29.86
C PRO A 196 8.99 -9.88 29.67
N ALA A 197 8.82 -11.14 30.04
CA ALA A 197 7.49 -11.74 30.04
C ALA A 197 6.57 -10.98 31.00
N GLN A 198 5.42 -10.55 30.51
CA GLN A 198 4.43 -9.83 31.31
C GLN A 198 3.01 -10.23 30.89
N LYS A 199 2.07 -10.06 31.82
CA LYS A 199 0.64 -10.24 31.56
C LYS A 199 -0.03 -8.87 31.57
N ILE A 200 -0.76 -8.56 30.52
CA ILE A 200 -1.52 -7.32 30.41
C ILE A 200 -2.99 -7.71 30.30
N HIS A 201 -3.82 -7.18 31.20
CA HIS A 201 -5.25 -7.35 31.17
C HIS A 201 -5.88 -6.12 30.53
N THR A 202 -6.62 -6.32 29.44
CA THR A 202 -7.39 -5.27 28.77
C THR A 202 -8.88 -5.46 29.06
N LEU A 203 -9.60 -4.34 29.18
CA LEU A 203 -11.04 -4.33 29.31
C LEU A 203 -11.64 -3.82 28.00
N SER A 204 -12.62 -4.54 27.48
CA SER A 204 -13.44 -4.11 26.36
C SER A 204 -14.86 -3.79 26.82
N GLU A 205 -15.48 -2.81 26.23
CA GLU A 205 -16.88 -2.48 26.47
C GLU A 205 -17.84 -3.54 25.90
N GLN A 206 -17.39 -4.25 24.86
CA GLN A 206 -18.13 -5.38 24.29
C GLN A 206 -17.75 -6.67 25.02
N ARG A 207 -18.71 -7.21 25.78
CA ARG A 207 -18.50 -8.36 26.67
C ARG A 207 -18.92 -9.71 26.07
N GLU A 208 -19.45 -9.73 24.85
CA GLU A 208 -20.01 -10.97 24.26
C GLU A 208 -18.94 -11.98 23.85
N PHE A 209 -17.70 -11.51 23.56
CA PHE A 209 -16.58 -12.38 23.19
C PHE A 209 -15.31 -11.94 23.93
N GLY A 210 -14.60 -12.89 24.53
CA GLY A 210 -13.29 -12.66 25.13
C GLY A 210 -12.20 -13.37 24.32
N SER A 211 -11.06 -12.69 24.10
CA SER A 211 -9.85 -13.33 23.58
C SER A 211 -8.84 -13.53 24.70
N TYR A 212 -8.12 -14.66 24.68
CA TYR A 212 -7.13 -15.07 25.68
C TYR A 212 -5.74 -15.15 25.07
#